data_b14468943c1aeb9f34ea0573a788a3c0
#
_entry.id   b14468943c1aeb9f34ea0573a788a3c0
#
_cell.length_a   1.000
_cell.length_b   1.000
_cell.length_c   1.000
_cell.angle_alpha   90.00
_cell.angle_beta   90.00
_cell.angle_gamma   90.00
#
_symmetry.space_group_name_H-M   'P 1'
#
loop_
_entity.id
_entity.type
_entity.pdbx_description
1 polymer ?
#
loop_
_entity_poly.entity_id
_entity_poly.type
_entity_poly.pdbx_seq_one_letter_code
_entity_poly.pdbx_strand_id
1 'polypeptide(L)'
;MTAQCARTKKAEGIKPGDICLSLLLFFCLSLMLRRADVATEYMRQGLRLCAHAVLPSLFPFMVISELLVATGAGEWILAPLARPLGKLLGLSKTSASAVILGLLCGFPIGARCAILSYKSGKTDKTECERAVACSAIPSAAFLISTVGATFWEDKKFGVLLYISAILSALLSGILLYGLKKRRKSEPSRPTQTTPAKIHFDAKMFPTAIRNATKNTLLICAYVTFFATLSGTIGIVFESLAANKTTHALLSSLLEISGGTSAAARLPNKQFAKILTGAAVGWSGLSVHCQMLSLCDEQDISLRPYLVAKLIQTAACAAIIGLLK
;
A
#
# COMPACT_ATOMS: atom_id res chain seq x y z
N MET A 1 -34.14 -25.37 -9.52
CA MET A 1 -35.02 -24.19 -9.29
C MET A 1 -34.72 -23.68 -7.90
N THR A 2 -33.82 -22.74 -7.78
CA THR A 2 -33.50 -22.03 -6.54
C THR A 2 -33.72 -20.56 -6.79
N ALA A 3 -34.81 -20.04 -6.24
CA ALA A 3 -35.19 -18.62 -6.29
C ALA A 3 -34.21 -17.83 -5.46
N GLN A 4 -33.34 -17.07 -6.12
CA GLN A 4 -32.48 -16.09 -5.53
C GLN A 4 -33.34 -14.88 -5.13
N CYS A 5 -33.60 -14.78 -3.83
CA CYS A 5 -34.36 -13.71 -3.21
C CYS A 5 -33.64 -12.37 -3.47
N ALA A 6 -34.09 -11.60 -4.45
CA ALA A 6 -33.69 -10.25 -4.70
C ALA A 6 -34.15 -9.40 -3.50
N ARG A 7 -33.23 -9.11 -2.57
CA ARG A 7 -33.41 -8.07 -1.57
C ARG A 7 -33.54 -6.74 -2.33
N THR A 8 -34.74 -6.24 -2.47
CA THR A 8 -35.02 -4.87 -2.90
C THR A 8 -34.34 -3.91 -1.91
N LYS A 9 -33.19 -3.37 -2.32
CA LYS A 9 -32.61 -2.20 -1.63
C LYS A 9 -33.65 -1.10 -1.69
N LYS A 10 -34.22 -0.73 -0.54
CA LYS A 10 -34.99 0.48 -0.36
C LYS A 10 -34.17 1.63 -1.00
N ALA A 11 -34.78 2.41 -1.89
CA ALA A 11 -34.15 3.57 -2.49
C ALA A 11 -33.79 4.55 -1.37
N GLU A 12 -32.55 4.47 -0.90
CA GLU A 12 -31.99 5.51 -0.03
C GLU A 12 -31.90 6.78 -0.88
N GLY A 13 -32.43 7.90 -0.39
CA GLY A 13 -32.36 9.18 -1.06
C GLY A 13 -30.89 9.56 -1.35
N ILE A 14 -30.66 10.26 -2.46
CA ILE A 14 -29.32 10.70 -2.89
C ILE A 14 -28.70 11.54 -1.77
N LYS A 15 -27.59 11.10 -1.22
CA LYS A 15 -26.83 11.83 -0.19
C LYS A 15 -26.01 12.96 -0.83
N PRO A 16 -25.81 14.09 -0.16
CA PRO A 16 -24.97 15.18 -0.70
C PRO A 16 -23.57 14.72 -1.14
N GLY A 17 -22.99 13.72 -0.45
CA GLY A 17 -21.72 13.12 -0.82
C GLY A 17 -21.75 12.40 -2.16
N ASP A 18 -22.87 11.76 -2.52
CA ASP A 18 -23.02 11.05 -3.80
C ASP A 18 -23.07 12.04 -4.98
N ILE A 19 -23.71 13.20 -4.76
CA ILE A 19 -23.75 14.29 -5.75
C ILE A 19 -22.34 14.85 -5.94
N CYS A 20 -21.65 15.16 -4.85
CA CYS A 20 -20.27 15.68 -4.90
C CYS A 20 -19.33 14.71 -5.63
N LEU A 21 -19.40 13.43 -5.32
CA LEU A 21 -18.61 12.40 -6.00
C LEU A 21 -18.96 12.31 -7.49
N SER A 22 -20.23 12.33 -7.85
CA SER A 22 -20.69 12.30 -9.25
C SER A 22 -20.19 13.50 -10.05
N LEU A 23 -20.26 14.69 -9.46
CA LEU A 23 -19.75 15.92 -10.08
C LEU A 23 -18.22 15.86 -10.25
N LEU A 24 -17.49 15.35 -9.25
CA LEU A 24 -16.05 15.16 -9.34
C LEU A 24 -15.67 14.18 -10.45
N LEU A 25 -16.36 13.04 -10.54
CA LEU A 25 -16.13 12.06 -11.61
C LEU A 25 -16.44 12.63 -13.00
N PHE A 26 -17.54 13.37 -13.12
CA PHE A 26 -17.89 14.04 -14.37
C PHE A 26 -16.88 15.12 -14.77
N PHE A 27 -16.38 15.88 -13.79
CA PHE A 27 -15.31 16.86 -14.00
C PHE A 27 -14.03 16.17 -14.49
N CYS A 28 -13.59 15.09 -13.83
CA CYS A 28 -12.41 14.33 -14.24
C CYS A 28 -12.57 13.77 -15.66
N LEU A 29 -13.73 13.20 -15.98
CA LEU A 29 -14.03 12.68 -17.33
C LEU A 29 -13.99 13.80 -18.38
N SER A 30 -14.64 14.92 -18.11
CA SER A 30 -14.66 16.07 -19.02
C SER A 30 -13.26 16.63 -19.25
N LEU A 31 -12.44 16.67 -18.23
CA LEU A 31 -11.06 17.11 -18.30
C LEU A 31 -10.20 16.17 -19.16
N MET A 32 -10.32 14.87 -18.96
CA MET A 32 -9.61 13.85 -19.74
C MET A 32 -10.05 13.89 -21.23
N LEU A 33 -11.32 14.16 -21.52
CA LEU A 33 -11.80 14.30 -22.89
C LEU A 33 -11.30 15.59 -23.55
N ARG A 34 -11.28 16.71 -22.82
CA ARG A 34 -10.77 17.99 -23.35
C ARG A 34 -9.27 17.97 -23.62
N ARG A 35 -8.52 17.20 -22.86
CA ARG A 35 -7.07 17.09 -22.94
C ARG A 35 -6.64 15.62 -23.14
N ALA A 36 -7.29 14.98 -24.12
CA ALA A 36 -7.05 13.56 -24.43
C ALA A 36 -5.61 13.28 -24.87
N ASP A 37 -4.97 14.24 -25.53
CA ASP A 37 -3.54 14.24 -25.87
C ASP A 37 -2.67 14.05 -24.64
N VAL A 38 -2.92 14.86 -23.63
CA VAL A 38 -2.20 14.84 -22.34
C VAL A 38 -2.51 13.58 -21.54
N ALA A 39 -3.80 13.23 -21.42
CA ALA A 39 -4.20 12.02 -20.72
C ALA A 39 -3.53 10.78 -21.34
N THR A 40 -3.45 10.71 -22.68
CA THR A 40 -2.76 9.61 -23.36
C THR A 40 -1.27 9.59 -23.07
N GLU A 41 -0.60 10.74 -23.01
CA GLU A 41 0.83 10.79 -22.71
C GLU A 41 1.13 10.34 -21.26
N TYR A 42 0.36 10.83 -20.28
CA TYR A 42 0.51 10.36 -18.88
C TYR A 42 0.16 8.88 -18.72
N MET A 43 -0.81 8.36 -19.48
CA MET A 43 -1.09 6.93 -19.52
C MET A 43 0.11 6.13 -20.06
N ARG A 44 0.75 6.60 -21.14
CA ARG A 44 1.98 5.98 -21.65
C ARG A 44 3.11 6.01 -20.62
N GLN A 45 3.28 7.12 -19.89
CA GLN A 45 4.27 7.24 -18.83
C GLN A 45 3.99 6.26 -17.68
N GLY A 46 2.72 6.15 -17.25
CA GLY A 46 2.29 5.16 -16.27
C GLY A 46 2.56 3.72 -16.71
N LEU A 47 2.27 3.38 -17.97
CA LEU A 47 2.57 2.05 -18.54
C LEU A 47 4.08 1.78 -18.61
N ARG A 48 4.89 2.77 -19.02
CA ARG A 48 6.35 2.65 -19.01
C ARG A 48 6.88 2.43 -17.59
N LEU A 49 6.38 3.17 -16.60
CA LEU A 49 6.71 2.99 -15.19
C LEU A 49 6.36 1.56 -14.73
N CYS A 50 5.19 1.07 -15.09
CA CYS A 50 4.79 -0.31 -14.79
C CYS A 50 5.74 -1.33 -15.42
N ALA A 51 6.07 -1.18 -16.70
CA ALA A 51 6.91 -2.13 -17.43
C ALA A 51 8.37 -2.14 -16.95
N HIS A 52 8.94 -0.96 -16.65
CA HIS A 52 10.37 -0.83 -16.34
C HIS A 52 10.69 -0.82 -14.85
N ALA A 53 9.74 -0.48 -13.97
CA ALA A 53 9.97 -0.41 -12.53
C ALA A 53 9.07 -1.37 -11.74
N VAL A 54 7.74 -1.30 -11.93
CA VAL A 54 6.80 -2.05 -11.09
C VAL A 54 6.86 -3.55 -11.36
N LEU A 55 6.74 -3.96 -12.62
CA LEU A 55 6.78 -5.38 -13.00
C LEU A 55 8.09 -6.07 -12.59
N PRO A 56 9.28 -5.56 -12.96
CA PRO A 56 10.53 -6.22 -12.62
C PRO A 56 10.81 -6.27 -11.11
N SER A 57 10.39 -5.23 -10.38
CA SER A 57 10.65 -5.13 -8.94
C SER A 57 9.62 -5.84 -8.08
N LEU A 58 8.37 -6.00 -8.52
CA LEU A 58 7.31 -6.58 -7.69
C LEU A 58 6.96 -8.01 -8.04
N PHE A 59 6.87 -8.36 -9.32
CA PHE A 59 6.35 -9.66 -9.74
C PHE A 59 7.15 -10.86 -9.18
N PRO A 60 8.50 -10.91 -9.27
CA PRO A 60 9.27 -12.02 -8.71
C PRO A 60 9.08 -12.16 -7.19
N PHE A 61 9.10 -11.02 -6.49
CA PHE A 61 8.89 -11.01 -5.03
C PHE A 61 7.48 -11.46 -4.65
N MET A 62 6.46 -11.10 -5.44
CA MET A 62 5.09 -11.56 -5.21
C MET A 62 4.97 -13.06 -5.39
N VAL A 63 5.59 -13.66 -6.41
CA VAL A 63 5.58 -15.11 -6.62
C VAL A 63 6.23 -15.82 -5.43
N ILE A 64 7.42 -15.37 -5.01
CA ILE A 64 8.12 -15.96 -3.88
C ILE A 64 7.31 -15.82 -2.59
N SER A 65 6.72 -14.65 -2.35
CA SER A 65 5.89 -14.41 -1.15
C SER A 65 4.65 -15.29 -1.13
N GLU A 66 3.98 -15.48 -2.28
CA GLU A 66 2.84 -16.41 -2.39
C GLU A 66 3.26 -17.84 -2.03
N LEU A 67 4.41 -18.29 -2.52
CA LEU A 67 4.97 -19.60 -2.19
C LEU A 67 5.33 -19.73 -0.71
N LEU A 68 5.98 -18.72 -0.12
CA LEU A 68 6.33 -18.71 1.30
C LEU A 68 5.09 -18.81 2.19
N VAL A 69 3.99 -18.15 1.82
CA VAL A 69 2.73 -18.23 2.55
C VAL A 69 2.04 -19.57 2.34
N ALA A 70 1.93 -20.02 1.08
CA ALA A 70 1.25 -21.26 0.74
C ALA A 70 1.90 -22.49 1.36
N THR A 71 3.23 -22.53 1.37
CA THR A 71 4.01 -23.64 1.94
C THR A 71 4.13 -23.59 3.48
N GLY A 72 3.79 -22.45 4.13
CA GLY A 72 4.07 -22.22 5.54
C GLY A 72 5.55 -21.93 5.85
N ALA A 73 6.43 -21.96 4.84
CA ALA A 73 7.87 -21.71 5.02
C ALA A 73 8.15 -20.28 5.52
N GLY A 74 7.32 -19.30 5.14
CA GLY A 74 7.43 -17.92 5.60
C GLY A 74 7.33 -17.79 7.13
N GLU A 75 6.38 -18.49 7.75
CA GLU A 75 6.23 -18.48 9.20
C GLU A 75 7.44 -19.13 9.91
N TRP A 76 8.01 -20.17 9.32
CA TRP A 76 9.17 -20.88 9.86
C TRP A 76 10.46 -20.05 9.76
N ILE A 77 10.75 -19.52 8.56
CA ILE A 77 11.96 -18.72 8.29
C ILE A 77 11.94 -17.41 9.10
N LEU A 78 10.79 -16.76 9.19
CA LEU A 78 10.65 -15.47 9.87
C LEU A 78 10.41 -15.60 11.38
N ALA A 79 10.24 -16.83 11.91
CA ALA A 79 9.96 -17.06 13.33
C ALA A 79 10.93 -16.36 14.31
N PRO A 80 12.26 -16.30 14.06
CA PRO A 80 13.18 -15.61 14.96
C PRO A 80 12.91 -14.10 15.05
N LEU A 81 12.55 -13.45 13.94
CA LEU A 81 12.23 -12.03 13.87
C LEU A 81 10.78 -11.74 14.27
N ALA A 82 9.85 -12.65 13.95
CA ALA A 82 8.43 -12.51 14.25
C ALA A 82 8.14 -12.52 15.75
N ARG A 83 8.93 -13.25 16.56
CA ARG A 83 8.74 -13.29 18.01
C ARG A 83 8.95 -11.92 18.68
N PRO A 84 10.10 -11.23 18.52
CA PRO A 84 10.31 -9.92 19.13
C PRO A 84 9.38 -8.85 18.54
N LEU A 85 9.16 -8.85 17.22
CA LEU A 85 8.25 -7.92 16.58
C LEU A 85 6.80 -8.10 17.05
N GLY A 86 6.34 -9.35 17.19
CA GLY A 86 5.02 -9.66 17.71
C GLY A 86 4.82 -9.16 19.15
N LYS A 87 5.85 -9.30 20.02
CA LYS A 87 5.82 -8.72 21.37
C LYS A 87 5.72 -7.19 21.33
N LEU A 88 6.48 -6.54 20.46
CA LEU A 88 6.51 -5.08 20.32
C LEU A 88 5.17 -4.53 19.84
N LEU A 89 4.54 -5.17 18.85
CA LEU A 89 3.30 -4.72 18.22
C LEU A 89 2.03 -5.36 18.80
N GLY A 90 2.16 -6.27 19.78
CA GLY A 90 1.02 -7.01 20.35
C GLY A 90 0.36 -7.97 19.37
N LEU A 91 1.13 -8.56 18.43
CA LEU A 91 0.70 -9.48 17.39
C LEU A 91 1.11 -10.92 17.68
N SER A 92 0.37 -11.89 17.10
CA SER A 92 0.81 -13.29 17.05
C SER A 92 2.04 -13.44 16.13
N LYS A 93 2.70 -14.61 16.19
CA LYS A 93 3.82 -14.92 15.29
C LYS A 93 3.41 -14.85 13.82
N THR A 94 2.23 -15.36 13.50
CA THR A 94 1.68 -15.41 12.13
C THR A 94 1.47 -13.99 11.59
N SER A 95 0.81 -13.12 12.34
CA SER A 95 0.60 -11.73 11.95
C SER A 95 1.92 -10.94 11.90
N ALA A 96 2.84 -11.18 12.83
CA ALA A 96 4.16 -10.55 12.80
C ALA A 96 4.98 -11.00 11.57
N SER A 97 4.88 -12.26 11.14
CA SER A 97 5.50 -12.74 9.91
C SER A 97 4.91 -12.05 8.68
N ALA A 98 3.58 -11.83 8.63
CA ALA A 98 2.94 -11.06 7.57
C ALA A 98 3.43 -9.60 7.54
N VAL A 99 3.59 -8.97 8.71
CA VAL A 99 4.17 -7.62 8.80
C VAL A 99 5.59 -7.60 8.26
N ILE A 100 6.47 -8.54 8.66
CA ILE A 100 7.85 -8.61 8.15
C ILE A 100 7.87 -8.77 6.64
N LEU A 101 7.03 -9.64 6.06
CA LEU A 101 6.91 -9.78 4.61
C LEU A 101 6.47 -8.47 3.95
N GLY A 102 5.54 -7.74 4.56
CA GLY A 102 5.13 -6.42 4.08
C GLY A 102 6.24 -5.37 4.17
N LEU A 103 7.02 -5.38 5.25
CA LEU A 103 8.16 -4.47 5.39
C LEU A 103 9.24 -4.77 4.34
N LEU A 104 9.51 -6.02 4.02
CA LEU A 104 10.53 -6.42 3.02
C LEU A 104 10.05 -6.23 1.59
N CYS A 105 8.87 -6.78 1.28
CA CYS A 105 8.34 -6.86 -0.09
C CYS A 105 7.42 -5.69 -0.46
N GLY A 106 7.00 -4.91 0.51
CA GLY A 106 6.11 -3.77 0.32
C GLY A 106 4.62 -4.12 0.27
N PHE A 107 3.79 -3.09 0.10
CA PHE A 107 2.37 -3.30 -0.17
C PHE A 107 2.19 -3.87 -1.60
N PRO A 108 1.19 -4.68 -1.87
CA PRO A 108 0.14 -5.18 -0.98
C PRO A 108 0.47 -6.51 -0.29
N ILE A 109 1.71 -7.00 -0.35
CA ILE A 109 2.07 -8.37 0.05
C ILE A 109 1.80 -8.61 1.53
N GLY A 110 2.22 -7.71 2.41
CA GLY A 110 2.01 -7.86 3.85
C GLY A 110 0.51 -7.91 4.22
N ALA A 111 -0.28 -7.01 3.64
CA ALA A 111 -1.73 -7.00 3.85
C ALA A 111 -2.39 -8.29 3.35
N ARG A 112 -1.98 -8.77 2.18
CA ARG A 112 -2.49 -10.03 1.63
C ARG A 112 -2.15 -11.22 2.52
N CYS A 113 -0.91 -11.30 3.03
CA CYS A 113 -0.51 -12.35 3.98
C CYS A 113 -1.33 -12.31 5.27
N ALA A 114 -1.61 -11.11 5.80
CA ALA A 114 -2.46 -10.93 6.97
C ALA A 114 -3.89 -11.40 6.70
N ILE A 115 -4.46 -11.02 5.55
CA ILE A 115 -5.82 -11.42 5.13
C ILE A 115 -5.91 -12.94 4.91
N LEU A 116 -4.92 -13.56 4.27
CA LEU A 116 -4.87 -15.01 4.10
C LEU A 116 -4.79 -15.75 5.44
N SER A 117 -4.05 -15.22 6.40
CA SER A 117 -3.98 -15.76 7.76
C SER A 117 -5.33 -15.66 8.48
N TYR A 118 -6.06 -14.57 8.31
CA TYR A 118 -7.42 -14.40 8.81
C TYR A 118 -8.39 -15.37 8.16
N LYS A 119 -8.40 -15.49 6.81
CA LYS A 119 -9.24 -16.46 6.07
C LYS A 119 -9.01 -17.89 6.51
N SER A 120 -7.77 -18.25 6.81
CA SER A 120 -7.43 -19.61 7.28
C SER A 120 -7.73 -19.83 8.78
N GLY A 121 -8.33 -18.86 9.48
CA GLY A 121 -8.68 -18.97 10.90
C GLY A 121 -7.48 -18.92 11.84
N LYS A 122 -6.27 -18.56 11.39
CA LYS A 122 -5.07 -18.46 12.20
C LYS A 122 -5.02 -17.19 13.05
N THR A 123 -5.71 -16.14 12.63
CA THR A 123 -5.77 -14.84 13.29
C THR A 123 -7.20 -14.32 13.34
N ASP A 124 -7.51 -13.45 14.29
CA ASP A 124 -8.79 -12.77 14.35
C ASP A 124 -8.84 -11.50 13.45
N LYS A 125 -10.04 -10.95 13.26
CA LYS A 125 -10.27 -9.75 12.43
C LYS A 125 -9.45 -8.55 12.93
N THR A 126 -9.45 -8.32 14.23
CA THR A 126 -8.75 -7.18 14.85
C THR A 126 -7.24 -7.28 14.66
N GLU A 127 -6.70 -8.49 14.79
CA GLU A 127 -5.27 -8.75 14.59
C GLU A 127 -4.89 -8.59 13.10
N CYS A 128 -5.76 -9.05 12.18
CA CYS A 128 -5.59 -8.84 10.75
C CYS A 128 -5.56 -7.34 10.41
N GLU A 129 -6.50 -6.54 10.91
CA GLU A 129 -6.57 -5.09 10.70
C GLU A 129 -5.29 -4.38 11.19
N ARG A 130 -4.74 -4.82 12.34
CA ARG A 130 -3.45 -4.32 12.88
C ARG A 130 -2.28 -4.67 11.99
N ALA A 131 -2.20 -5.93 11.55
CA ALA A 131 -1.14 -6.39 10.67
C ALA A 131 -1.17 -5.65 9.32
N VAL A 132 -2.36 -5.43 8.74
CA VAL A 132 -2.55 -4.62 7.54
C VAL A 132 -2.03 -3.19 7.75
N ALA A 133 -2.38 -2.54 8.87
CA ALA A 133 -1.95 -1.18 9.19
C ALA A 133 -0.42 -1.03 9.32
N CYS A 134 0.25 -2.04 9.88
CA CYS A 134 1.69 -2.02 10.12
C CYS A 134 2.54 -2.49 8.92
N SER A 135 1.94 -3.22 7.97
CA SER A 135 2.66 -3.85 6.85
C SER A 135 2.67 -3.03 5.57
N ALA A 136 1.86 -1.98 5.49
CA ALA A 136 1.61 -1.27 4.25
C ALA A 136 2.61 -0.13 4.01
N ILE A 137 3.84 -0.47 3.67
CA ILE A 137 4.89 0.46 3.22
C ILE A 137 5.33 0.14 1.79
N PRO A 138 5.95 1.09 1.06
CA PRO A 138 6.56 0.80 -0.23
C PRO A 138 7.71 -0.19 -0.12
N SER A 139 7.94 -0.99 -1.16
CA SER A 139 9.03 -1.98 -1.15
C SER A 139 10.42 -1.35 -1.15
N ALA A 140 11.41 -2.07 -0.61
CA ALA A 140 12.82 -1.67 -0.67
C ALA A 140 13.28 -1.40 -2.11
N ALA A 141 12.88 -2.28 -3.06
CA ALA A 141 13.23 -2.13 -4.46
C ALA A 141 12.70 -0.82 -5.06
N PHE A 142 11.44 -0.46 -4.76
CA PHE A 142 10.87 0.80 -5.23
C PHE A 142 11.58 2.01 -4.61
N LEU A 143 11.77 2.05 -3.30
CA LEU A 143 12.38 3.19 -2.63
C LEU A 143 13.86 3.38 -2.96
N ILE A 144 14.64 2.30 -3.07
CA ILE A 144 16.07 2.39 -3.32
C ILE A 144 16.35 2.57 -4.81
N SER A 145 15.71 1.78 -5.67
CA SER A 145 16.01 1.80 -7.11
C SER A 145 15.24 2.90 -7.84
N THR A 146 13.92 2.98 -7.66
CA THR A 146 13.11 3.94 -8.41
C THR A 146 13.22 5.34 -7.79
N VAL A 147 12.89 5.49 -6.51
CA VAL A 147 12.91 6.83 -5.89
C VAL A 147 14.34 7.30 -5.69
N GLY A 148 15.20 6.52 -5.02
CA GLY A 148 16.56 6.90 -4.72
C GLY A 148 17.43 7.02 -5.97
N ALA A 149 17.64 5.91 -6.71
CA ALA A 149 18.58 5.89 -7.80
C ALA A 149 18.08 6.59 -9.07
N THR A 150 16.76 6.50 -9.39
CA THR A 150 16.25 7.08 -10.64
C THR A 150 15.75 8.51 -10.48
N PHE A 151 14.96 8.83 -9.44
CA PHE A 151 14.37 10.16 -9.31
C PHE A 151 15.30 11.16 -8.61
N TRP A 152 16.03 10.68 -7.60
CA TRP A 152 16.95 11.52 -6.80
C TRP A 152 18.41 11.38 -7.18
N GLU A 153 18.76 10.41 -8.04
CA GLU A 153 20.14 10.06 -8.41
C GLU A 153 21.04 9.81 -7.17
N ASP A 154 20.40 9.43 -6.06
CA ASP A 154 21.03 9.18 -4.76
C ASP A 154 20.46 7.90 -4.10
N LYS A 155 21.19 6.79 -4.28
CA LYS A 155 20.84 5.51 -3.65
C LYS A 155 20.83 5.57 -2.13
N LYS A 156 21.72 6.39 -1.52
CA LYS A 156 21.79 6.53 -0.06
C LYS A 156 20.52 7.16 0.47
N PHE A 157 19.99 8.18 -0.23
CA PHE A 157 18.71 8.77 0.11
C PHE A 157 17.56 7.75 -0.03
N GLY A 158 17.59 6.88 -1.04
CA GLY A 158 16.63 5.79 -1.19
C GLY A 158 16.66 4.79 -0.02
N VAL A 159 17.85 4.43 0.46
CA VAL A 159 18.01 3.58 1.66
C VAL A 159 17.46 4.30 2.91
N LEU A 160 17.75 5.59 3.05
CA LEU A 160 17.25 6.40 4.15
C LEU A 160 15.72 6.48 4.16
N LEU A 161 15.09 6.68 2.99
CA LEU A 161 13.64 6.65 2.84
C LEU A 161 13.06 5.29 3.26
N TYR A 162 13.70 4.19 2.90
CA TYR A 162 13.26 2.87 3.26
C TYR A 162 13.34 2.62 4.78
N ILE A 163 14.45 3.01 5.41
CA ILE A 163 14.61 2.93 6.88
C ILE A 163 13.54 3.81 7.55
N SER A 164 13.30 5.02 7.06
CA SER A 164 12.28 5.93 7.58
C SER A 164 10.88 5.34 7.45
N ALA A 165 10.58 4.67 6.34
CA ALA A 165 9.30 3.98 6.14
C ALA A 165 9.11 2.83 7.15
N ILE A 166 10.14 2.01 7.40
CA ILE A 166 10.09 0.95 8.41
C ILE A 166 9.87 1.54 9.80
N LEU A 167 10.67 2.53 10.19
CA LEU A 167 10.57 3.15 11.51
C LEU A 167 9.20 3.80 11.73
N SER A 168 8.66 4.48 10.73
CA SER A 168 7.33 5.08 10.79
C SER A 168 6.21 4.05 10.89
N ALA A 169 6.33 2.91 10.20
CA ALA A 169 5.38 1.80 10.31
C ALA A 169 5.40 1.17 11.70
N LEU A 170 6.58 0.93 12.25
CA LEU A 170 6.73 0.42 13.62
C LEU A 170 6.19 1.42 14.65
N LEU A 171 6.50 2.70 14.51
CA LEU A 171 6.00 3.75 15.38
C LEU A 171 4.48 3.82 15.34
N SER A 172 3.86 3.78 14.16
CA SER A 172 2.40 3.77 14.03
C SER A 172 1.76 2.56 14.72
N GLY A 173 2.39 1.38 14.59
CA GLY A 173 1.96 0.17 15.28
C GLY A 173 2.05 0.28 16.81
N ILE A 174 3.15 0.83 17.33
CA ILE A 174 3.33 1.03 18.76
C ILE A 174 2.31 2.06 19.30
N LEU A 175 2.13 3.19 18.64
CA LEU A 175 1.19 4.23 19.06
C LEU A 175 -0.26 3.76 19.05
N LEU A 176 -0.65 2.98 18.05
CA LEU A 176 -2.03 2.52 17.91
C LEU A 176 -2.34 1.31 18.81
N TYR A 177 -1.37 0.45 19.05
CA TYR A 177 -1.63 -0.87 19.63
C TYR A 177 -0.69 -1.26 20.77
N GLY A 178 0.54 -0.74 20.82
CA GLY A 178 1.56 -1.13 21.81
C GLY A 178 1.21 -0.76 23.24
N LEU A 179 0.38 0.27 23.45
CA LEU A 179 -0.07 0.73 24.77
C LEU A 179 -1.38 0.03 25.23
N LYS A 180 -2.10 -0.60 24.34
CA LYS A 180 -3.27 -1.39 24.74
C LYS A 180 -2.78 -2.76 25.24
N LYS A 181 -2.68 -2.87 26.58
CA LYS A 181 -2.54 -4.13 27.29
C LYS A 181 -3.39 -5.18 26.56
N ARG A 182 -2.73 -6.26 26.12
CA ARG A 182 -3.34 -7.42 25.46
C ARG A 182 -4.68 -7.72 26.16
N ARG A 183 -5.78 -7.16 25.64
CA ARG A 183 -7.10 -7.64 26.04
C ARG A 183 -7.01 -9.11 25.72
N LYS A 184 -7.19 -9.96 26.73
CA LYS A 184 -7.43 -11.38 26.53
C LYS A 184 -8.67 -11.43 25.64
N SER A 185 -8.47 -11.37 24.31
CA SER A 185 -9.48 -11.85 23.40
C SER A 185 -9.58 -13.31 23.77
N GLU A 186 -10.71 -13.68 24.36
CA GLU A 186 -11.02 -15.10 24.48
C GLU A 186 -10.78 -15.68 23.10
N PRO A 187 -10.03 -16.75 22.96
CA PRO A 187 -9.79 -17.36 21.68
C PRO A 187 -11.14 -17.81 21.17
N SER A 188 -11.70 -17.05 20.21
CA SER A 188 -12.99 -17.35 19.57
C SER A 188 -12.97 -18.68 18.82
N ARG A 189 -11.83 -19.33 18.79
CA ARG A 189 -11.55 -20.74 18.49
C ARG A 189 -10.16 -21.06 19.08
N PRO A 190 -9.95 -22.29 19.61
CA PRO A 190 -8.63 -22.71 19.98
C PRO A 190 -7.73 -22.55 18.77
N THR A 191 -6.83 -21.59 18.83
CA THR A 191 -5.78 -21.42 17.84
C THR A 191 -5.02 -22.75 17.85
N GLN A 192 -5.28 -23.60 16.88
CA GLN A 192 -4.47 -24.79 16.68
C GLN A 192 -3.06 -24.27 16.40
N THR A 193 -2.24 -24.25 17.43
CA THR A 193 -0.80 -24.06 17.35
C THR A 193 -0.18 -25.35 16.79
N THR A 194 -0.68 -25.79 15.65
CA THR A 194 0.02 -26.79 14.86
C THR A 194 1.30 -26.09 14.41
N PRO A 195 2.46 -26.65 14.75
CA PRO A 195 3.73 -26.14 14.23
C PRO A 195 3.58 -26.06 12.70
N ALA A 196 3.99 -24.94 12.10
CA ALA A 196 3.90 -24.74 10.67
C ALA A 196 4.62 -25.91 9.99
N LYS A 197 3.85 -26.90 9.52
CA LYS A 197 4.40 -27.98 8.71
C LYS A 197 4.65 -27.39 7.34
N ILE A 198 5.91 -27.35 6.96
CA ILE A 198 6.27 -26.99 5.58
C ILE A 198 5.72 -28.10 4.69
N HIS A 199 4.79 -27.74 3.83
CA HIS A 199 4.22 -28.67 2.86
C HIS A 199 4.35 -28.07 1.47
N PHE A 200 4.89 -28.84 0.55
CA PHE A 200 5.03 -28.43 -0.85
C PHE A 200 4.17 -29.35 -1.73
N ASP A 201 3.27 -28.73 -2.50
CA ASP A 201 2.51 -29.39 -3.57
C ASP A 201 2.89 -28.70 -4.90
N ALA A 202 3.14 -29.50 -5.94
CA ALA A 202 3.48 -28.98 -7.27
C ALA A 202 2.45 -27.98 -7.83
N LYS A 203 1.18 -28.07 -7.41
CA LYS A 203 0.11 -27.14 -7.79
C LYS A 203 0.25 -25.75 -7.15
N MET A 204 1.08 -25.60 -6.11
CA MET A 204 1.29 -24.31 -5.46
C MET A 204 2.04 -23.33 -6.37
N PHE A 205 3.00 -23.81 -7.15
CA PHE A 205 3.79 -22.95 -8.06
C PHE A 205 2.92 -22.28 -9.15
N PRO A 206 2.15 -23.02 -9.98
CA PRO A 206 1.24 -22.42 -10.95
C PRO A 206 0.20 -21.49 -10.32
N THR A 207 -0.26 -21.81 -9.12
CA THR A 207 -1.20 -20.98 -8.36
C THR A 207 -0.56 -19.68 -7.90
N ALA A 208 0.68 -19.73 -7.41
CA ALA A 208 1.45 -18.56 -7.02
C ALA A 208 1.70 -17.62 -8.21
N ILE A 209 2.11 -18.17 -9.37
CA ILE A 209 2.28 -17.38 -10.61
C ILE A 209 0.96 -16.68 -10.98
N ARG A 210 -0.15 -17.40 -11.05
CA ARG A 210 -1.46 -16.84 -11.42
C ARG A 210 -1.89 -15.72 -10.47
N ASN A 211 -1.74 -15.94 -9.16
CA ASN A 211 -2.08 -14.96 -8.15
C ASN A 211 -1.20 -13.72 -8.23
N ALA A 212 0.12 -13.90 -8.35
CA ALA A 212 1.07 -12.81 -8.51
C ALA A 212 0.78 -12.01 -9.78
N THR A 213 0.49 -12.67 -10.91
CA THR A 213 0.12 -12.01 -12.17
C THR A 213 -1.13 -11.14 -12.01
N LYS A 214 -2.22 -11.70 -11.47
CA LYS A 214 -3.46 -10.96 -11.23
C LYS A 214 -3.22 -9.71 -10.39
N ASN A 215 -2.47 -9.85 -9.30
CA ASN A 215 -2.22 -8.74 -8.38
C ASN A 215 -1.29 -7.68 -8.99
N THR A 216 -0.23 -8.10 -9.68
CA THR A 216 0.69 -7.16 -10.34
C THR A 216 -0.02 -6.36 -11.44
N LEU A 217 -0.89 -7.00 -12.24
CA LEU A 217 -1.69 -6.30 -13.25
C LEU A 217 -2.67 -5.32 -12.61
N LEU A 218 -3.28 -5.67 -11.48
CA LEU A 218 -4.17 -4.75 -10.75
C LEU A 218 -3.40 -3.54 -10.22
N ILE A 219 -2.19 -3.73 -9.68
CA ILE A 219 -1.31 -2.63 -9.26
C ILE A 219 -0.98 -1.73 -10.44
N CYS A 220 -0.59 -2.31 -11.59
CA CYS A 220 -0.32 -1.54 -12.81
C CYS A 220 -1.52 -0.73 -13.28
N ALA A 221 -2.74 -1.29 -13.20
CA ALA A 221 -3.96 -0.58 -13.53
C ALA A 221 -4.19 0.64 -12.62
N TYR A 222 -4.04 0.48 -11.30
CA TYR A 222 -4.13 1.60 -10.36
C TYR A 222 -3.05 2.66 -10.61
N VAL A 223 -1.79 2.25 -10.74
CA VAL A 223 -0.67 3.18 -11.01
C VAL A 223 -0.93 3.97 -12.28
N THR A 224 -1.30 3.29 -13.37
CA THR A 224 -1.53 3.93 -14.68
C THR A 224 -2.73 4.88 -14.62
N PHE A 225 -3.84 4.48 -14.01
CA PHE A 225 -5.02 5.33 -13.87
C PHE A 225 -4.73 6.59 -13.05
N PHE A 226 -4.12 6.43 -11.87
CA PHE A 226 -3.83 7.57 -11.01
C PHE A 226 -2.70 8.46 -11.54
N ALA A 227 -1.72 7.92 -12.27
CA ALA A 227 -0.73 8.72 -12.98
C ALA A 227 -1.39 9.59 -14.07
N THR A 228 -2.31 9.00 -14.85
CA THR A 228 -3.10 9.73 -15.86
C THR A 228 -3.95 10.83 -15.23
N LEU A 229 -4.66 10.51 -14.14
CA LEU A 229 -5.50 11.46 -13.43
C LEU A 229 -4.66 12.61 -12.84
N SER A 230 -3.57 12.28 -12.15
CA SER A 230 -2.66 13.26 -11.54
C SER A 230 -2.05 14.20 -12.58
N GLY A 231 -1.57 13.65 -13.69
CA GLY A 231 -0.99 14.44 -14.77
C GLY A 231 -2.00 15.35 -15.47
N THR A 232 -3.21 14.84 -15.73
CA THR A 232 -4.27 15.62 -16.37
C THR A 232 -4.78 16.75 -15.49
N ILE A 233 -4.95 16.49 -14.19
CA ILE A 233 -5.32 17.51 -13.20
C ILE A 233 -4.19 18.54 -13.05
N GLY A 234 -2.92 18.07 -13.02
CA GLY A 234 -1.75 18.93 -12.89
C GLY A 234 -1.69 20.07 -13.91
N ILE A 235 -2.04 19.81 -15.17
CA ILE A 235 -2.07 20.84 -16.23
C ILE A 235 -3.11 21.91 -15.95
N VAL A 236 -4.27 21.55 -15.42
CA VAL A 236 -5.28 22.56 -15.06
C VAL A 236 -4.75 23.47 -13.97
N PHE A 237 -4.06 22.91 -12.99
CA PHE A 237 -3.45 23.71 -11.93
C PHE A 237 -2.26 24.55 -12.42
N GLU A 238 -1.46 24.06 -13.37
CA GLU A 238 -0.43 24.86 -14.03
C GLU A 238 -1.02 26.05 -14.80
N SER A 239 -2.14 25.87 -15.50
CA SER A 239 -2.85 26.94 -16.20
C SER A 239 -3.48 27.97 -15.26
N LEU A 240 -3.78 27.60 -14.02
CA LEU A 240 -4.33 28.47 -12.97
C LEU A 240 -3.22 29.16 -12.13
N ALA A 241 -2.01 29.29 -12.65
CA ALA A 241 -0.83 29.86 -11.95
C ALA A 241 -0.39 29.07 -10.70
N ALA A 242 -0.72 27.80 -10.59
CA ALA A 242 -0.19 26.94 -9.57
C ALA A 242 1.29 26.65 -9.82
N ASN A 243 2.10 26.83 -8.78
CA ASN A 243 3.55 26.63 -8.89
C ASN A 243 3.89 25.12 -8.87
N LYS A 244 5.15 24.79 -9.22
CA LYS A 244 5.67 23.41 -9.22
C LYS A 244 5.44 22.69 -7.89
N THR A 245 5.38 23.42 -6.79
CA THR A 245 5.13 22.89 -5.44
C THR A 245 3.71 22.35 -5.30
N THR A 246 2.71 23.09 -5.79
CA THR A 246 1.30 22.65 -5.76
C THR A 246 1.12 21.39 -6.60
N HIS A 247 1.74 21.31 -7.78
CA HIS A 247 1.73 20.10 -8.60
C HIS A 247 2.36 18.91 -7.87
N ALA A 248 3.52 19.09 -7.24
CA ALA A 248 4.18 18.02 -6.49
C ALA A 248 3.34 17.54 -5.28
N LEU A 249 2.69 18.46 -4.57
CA LEU A 249 1.78 18.12 -3.46
C LEU A 249 0.57 17.30 -3.93
N LEU A 250 -0.12 17.75 -4.98
CA LEU A 250 -1.27 17.03 -5.55
C LEU A 250 -0.89 15.66 -6.09
N SER A 251 0.21 15.58 -6.83
CA SER A 251 0.73 14.30 -7.31
C SER A 251 1.05 13.35 -6.17
N SER A 252 1.66 13.84 -5.09
CA SER A 252 1.98 13.04 -3.90
C SER A 252 0.74 12.53 -3.17
N LEU A 253 -0.35 13.29 -3.19
CA LEU A 253 -1.63 12.84 -2.62
C LEU A 253 -2.28 11.75 -3.47
N LEU A 254 -2.17 11.84 -4.78
CA LEU A 254 -2.83 10.92 -5.70
C LEU A 254 -2.03 9.63 -5.94
N GLU A 255 -0.71 9.75 -6.21
CA GLU A 255 0.11 8.61 -6.61
C GLU A 255 1.58 8.81 -6.18
N ILE A 256 2.14 7.81 -5.52
CA ILE A 256 3.46 7.88 -4.90
C ILE A 256 4.59 8.10 -5.91
N SER A 257 4.56 7.45 -7.09
CA SER A 257 5.65 7.51 -8.07
C SER A 257 5.70 8.89 -8.73
N GLY A 258 4.56 9.40 -9.20
CA GLY A 258 4.43 10.74 -9.75
C GLY A 258 4.76 11.81 -8.72
N GLY A 259 4.26 11.64 -7.48
CA GLY A 259 4.52 12.55 -6.38
C GLY A 259 5.98 12.65 -6.01
N THR A 260 6.66 11.53 -5.81
CA THR A 260 8.10 11.50 -5.47
C THR A 260 8.98 11.99 -6.62
N SER A 261 8.60 11.70 -7.88
CA SER A 261 9.27 12.23 -9.07
C SER A 261 9.11 13.74 -9.20
N ALA A 262 7.90 14.27 -8.98
CA ALA A 262 7.65 15.71 -9.00
C ALA A 262 8.36 16.44 -7.86
N ALA A 263 8.37 15.86 -6.66
CA ALA A 263 9.08 16.39 -5.51
C ALA A 263 10.59 16.51 -5.77
N ALA A 264 11.23 15.51 -6.38
CA ALA A 264 12.65 15.52 -6.70
C ALA A 264 13.09 16.70 -7.61
N ARG A 265 12.15 17.22 -8.43
CA ARG A 265 12.37 18.33 -9.36
C ARG A 265 12.20 19.73 -8.73
N LEU A 266 11.78 19.80 -7.45
CA LEU A 266 11.63 21.08 -6.77
C LEU A 266 12.97 21.76 -6.51
N PRO A 267 13.04 23.12 -6.60
CA PRO A 267 14.27 23.86 -6.40
C PRO A 267 14.79 23.80 -4.95
N ASN A 268 13.88 23.90 -3.98
CA ASN A 268 14.25 23.76 -2.57
C ASN A 268 14.42 22.28 -2.20
N LYS A 269 15.66 21.81 -2.18
CA LYS A 269 15.99 20.40 -1.96
C LYS A 269 15.61 19.90 -0.57
N GLN A 270 15.68 20.72 0.48
CA GLN A 270 15.27 20.32 1.83
C GLN A 270 13.76 20.08 1.89
N PHE A 271 12.97 21.02 1.37
CA PHE A 271 11.51 20.83 1.28
C PHE A 271 11.15 19.64 0.39
N ALA A 272 11.84 19.46 -0.74
CA ALA A 272 11.66 18.36 -1.65
C ALA A 272 11.90 16.99 -0.99
N LYS A 273 12.95 16.86 -0.16
CA LYS A 273 13.23 15.65 0.63
C LYS A 273 12.11 15.38 1.64
N ILE A 274 11.66 16.39 2.38
CA ILE A 274 10.58 16.27 3.36
C ILE A 274 9.28 15.84 2.68
N LEU A 275 8.93 16.47 1.54
CA LEU A 275 7.75 16.11 0.77
C LEU A 275 7.84 14.67 0.22
N THR A 276 9.03 14.24 -0.23
CA THR A 276 9.26 12.85 -0.63
C THR A 276 9.03 11.88 0.53
N GLY A 277 9.54 12.22 1.74
CA GLY A 277 9.28 11.44 2.96
C GLY A 277 7.78 11.38 3.30
N ALA A 278 7.08 12.51 3.23
CA ALA A 278 5.63 12.57 3.42
C ALA A 278 4.88 11.71 2.40
N ALA A 279 5.23 11.79 1.11
CA ALA A 279 4.64 11.00 0.04
C ALA A 279 4.86 9.50 0.24
N VAL A 280 6.04 9.09 0.71
CA VAL A 280 6.36 7.70 1.06
C VAL A 280 5.48 7.22 2.23
N GLY A 281 5.35 8.00 3.29
CA GLY A 281 4.48 7.69 4.42
C GLY A 281 3.01 7.58 4.03
N TRP A 282 2.50 8.51 3.22
CA TRP A 282 1.13 8.53 2.71
C TRP A 282 0.86 7.43 1.69
N SER A 283 1.79 7.19 0.78
CA SER A 283 1.74 6.20 -0.32
C SER A 283 0.79 6.54 -1.48
N GLY A 284 0.01 7.61 -1.39
CA GLY A 284 -0.93 8.03 -2.42
C GLY A 284 -2.30 7.33 -2.40
N LEU A 285 -3.31 8.00 -2.94
CA LEU A 285 -4.68 7.50 -3.02
C LEU A 285 -4.76 6.19 -3.85
N SER A 286 -3.90 6.05 -4.86
CA SER A 286 -3.73 4.82 -5.66
C SER A 286 -3.56 3.59 -4.76
N VAL A 287 -2.66 3.67 -3.76
CA VAL A 287 -2.41 2.57 -2.82
C VAL A 287 -3.58 2.38 -1.86
N HIS A 288 -4.23 3.45 -1.43
CA HIS A 288 -5.43 3.33 -0.58
C HIS A 288 -6.56 2.59 -1.29
N CYS A 289 -6.78 2.86 -2.58
CA CYS A 289 -7.74 2.12 -3.39
C CYS A 289 -7.35 0.64 -3.58
N GLN A 290 -6.05 0.34 -3.74
CA GLN A 290 -5.56 -1.06 -3.77
C GLN A 290 -5.85 -1.77 -2.44
N MET A 291 -5.60 -1.10 -1.31
CA MET A 291 -5.86 -1.67 0.01
C MET A 291 -7.36 -1.85 0.27
N LEU A 292 -8.19 -0.89 -0.18
CA LEU A 292 -9.65 -1.02 -0.13
C LEU A 292 -10.13 -2.26 -0.88
N SER A 293 -9.66 -2.45 -2.11
CA SER A 293 -10.00 -3.61 -2.94
C SER A 293 -9.65 -4.95 -2.28
N LEU A 294 -8.53 -5.01 -1.54
CA LEU A 294 -8.12 -6.23 -0.82
C LEU A 294 -8.96 -6.48 0.45
N CYS A 295 -9.33 -5.42 1.16
CA CYS A 295 -10.01 -5.51 2.46
C CYS A 295 -11.52 -5.67 2.33
N ASP A 296 -12.13 -5.05 1.32
CA ASP A 296 -13.58 -5.05 1.10
C ASP A 296 -14.13 -6.46 0.88
N GLU A 297 -13.45 -7.28 0.10
CA GLU A 297 -13.82 -8.69 -0.12
C GLU A 297 -13.95 -9.50 1.20
N GLN A 298 -13.38 -9.03 2.31
CA GLN A 298 -13.30 -9.75 3.58
C GLN A 298 -13.93 -8.99 4.75
N ASP A 299 -14.64 -7.91 4.48
CA ASP A 299 -15.24 -7.03 5.52
C ASP A 299 -14.20 -6.56 6.57
N ILE A 300 -12.96 -6.28 6.14
CA ILE A 300 -11.88 -5.78 7.00
C ILE A 300 -11.92 -4.26 6.99
N SER A 301 -11.95 -3.65 8.18
CA SER A 301 -11.98 -2.20 8.31
C SER A 301 -10.67 -1.55 7.93
N LEU A 302 -10.74 -0.55 7.03
CA LEU A 302 -9.57 0.27 6.66
C LEU A 302 -9.28 1.41 7.65
N ARG A 303 -10.14 1.68 8.63
CA ARG A 303 -9.94 2.79 9.57
C ARG A 303 -8.59 2.73 10.28
N PRO A 304 -8.16 1.58 10.86
CA PRO A 304 -6.85 1.47 11.50
C PRO A 304 -5.69 1.74 10.54
N TYR A 305 -5.81 1.26 9.30
CA TYR A 305 -4.83 1.50 8.24
C TYR A 305 -4.72 2.99 7.90
N LEU A 306 -5.83 3.69 7.69
CA LEU A 306 -5.81 5.13 7.36
C LEU A 306 -5.20 5.97 8.48
N VAL A 307 -5.53 5.66 9.75
CA VAL A 307 -4.91 6.35 10.90
C VAL A 307 -3.40 6.06 10.95
N ALA A 308 -2.99 4.81 10.72
CA ALA A 308 -1.57 4.46 10.65
C ALA A 308 -0.87 5.25 9.53
N LYS A 309 -1.51 5.42 8.36
CA LYS A 309 -0.95 6.19 7.24
C LYS A 309 -0.73 7.66 7.58
N LEU A 310 -1.63 8.30 8.30
CA LEU A 310 -1.43 9.68 8.76
C LEU A 310 -0.22 9.78 9.72
N ILE A 311 -0.08 8.84 10.66
CA ILE A 311 1.08 8.79 11.56
C ILE A 311 2.37 8.52 10.75
N GLN A 312 2.35 7.59 9.80
CA GLN A 312 3.49 7.27 8.95
C GLN A 312 3.91 8.46 8.10
N THR A 313 2.95 9.23 7.57
CA THR A 313 3.21 10.46 6.80
C THR A 313 3.98 11.48 7.63
N ALA A 314 3.47 11.79 8.81
CA ALA A 314 4.10 12.75 9.72
C ALA A 314 5.48 12.26 10.19
N ALA A 315 5.60 10.98 10.57
CA ALA A 315 6.84 10.40 11.04
C ALA A 315 7.91 10.35 9.95
N CYS A 316 7.58 9.88 8.72
CA CYS A 316 8.55 9.89 7.61
C CYS A 316 9.02 11.29 7.28
N ALA A 317 8.10 12.27 7.18
CA ALA A 317 8.45 13.66 6.93
C ALA A 317 9.38 14.22 8.02
N ALA A 318 9.08 13.95 9.28
CA ALA A 318 9.90 14.38 10.41
C ALA A 318 11.28 13.73 10.41
N ILE A 319 11.38 12.41 10.22
CA ILE A 319 12.67 11.70 10.17
C ILE A 319 13.54 12.26 9.05
N ILE A 320 13.00 12.43 7.85
CA ILE A 320 13.74 12.99 6.71
C ILE A 320 14.09 14.48 6.93
N GLY A 321 13.22 15.24 7.58
CA GLY A 321 13.46 16.64 7.90
C GLY A 321 14.55 16.88 8.93
N LEU A 322 14.74 15.94 9.86
CA LEU A 322 15.79 16.00 10.90
C LEU A 322 17.17 15.57 10.39
N LEU A 323 17.22 14.80 9.31
CA LEU A 323 18.47 14.36 8.71
C LEU A 323 18.90 15.38 7.64
N LYS A 324 19.87 16.21 7.98
CA LYS A 324 20.43 17.24 7.08
C LYS A 324 21.22 16.64 5.93
#